data_6c7559ad2d4c0f075700e896b03ece53
#
_entry.id   6c7559ad2d4c0f075700e896b03ece53
#
_cell.length_a   1.000
_cell.length_b   1.000
_cell.length_c   1.000
_cell.angle_alpha   90.00
_cell.angle_beta   90.00
_cell.angle_gamma   90.00
#
_symmetry.space_group_name_H-M   'P 1'
#
loop_
_entity.id
_entity.type
_entity.pdbx_description
1 polymer ?
#
loop_
_entity_poly.entity_id
_entity_poly.type
_entity_poly.pdbx_seq_one_letter_code
_entity_poly.pdbx_strand_id
1 'polypeptide(L)'
;MNDTVLLAAHGLVRYYGARQALFDVDIVLARGEILGLLGQNGAGKSTTLQILCGALAAHGGRVEIGGHALASAARQAKALLGYLPEIPPLYRDMRVDDYLVACARVHGVAANAAAQAVARARQRCGLNDVGARLVSHLSKGYQQRVGIAQAIVHEPQVLVLDEPTAGLDPAQIRDVRELIRELGRERAIIVSTHILPEVRALASRFMILHHGRVVHDAPASGMRRLRVRTRHTPGAAALAAIAGVTEVTASPRGWLLTVDGEPEAAAEAFAVAAVAAGWGVLEIDPDFDDLEHLFMELTSGAAASAAA
;
A
#
# COMPACT_ATOMS: atom_id res chain seq x y z
N MET A 1 16.70 6.36 -14.81
CA MET A 1 15.40 6.80 -15.37
C MET A 1 14.96 7.96 -14.52
N ASN A 2 14.57 9.10 -15.11
CA ASN A 2 14.00 10.20 -14.33
C ASN A 2 12.64 9.71 -13.80
N ASP A 3 12.59 9.33 -12.54
CA ASP A 3 11.33 8.95 -11.86
C ASP A 3 10.45 10.19 -11.81
N THR A 4 9.41 10.21 -12.64
CA THR A 4 8.50 11.37 -12.70
C THR A 4 7.66 11.37 -11.42
N VAL A 5 7.88 12.36 -10.56
CA VAL A 5 7.07 12.59 -9.37
C VAL A 5 5.63 12.91 -9.79
N LEU A 6 4.68 12.13 -9.30
CA LEU A 6 3.25 12.29 -9.58
C LEU A 6 2.47 12.90 -8.43
N LEU A 7 2.93 12.72 -7.20
CA LEU A 7 2.37 13.37 -6.01
C LEU A 7 3.50 13.89 -5.14
N ALA A 8 3.39 15.13 -4.68
CA ALA A 8 4.28 15.71 -3.69
C ALA A 8 3.43 16.46 -2.64
N ALA A 9 3.67 16.15 -1.39
CA ALA A 9 3.09 16.84 -0.24
C ALA A 9 4.23 17.24 0.70
N HIS A 10 4.23 18.48 1.14
CA HIS A 10 5.29 19.01 1.99
C HIS A 10 4.70 19.77 3.17
N GLY A 11 5.23 19.47 4.35
CA GLY A 11 4.95 20.20 5.58
C GLY A 11 3.49 20.12 6.02
N LEU A 12 2.82 18.97 5.83
CA LEU A 12 1.39 18.87 6.13
C LEU A 12 1.14 18.99 7.63
N VAL A 13 0.32 19.99 8.00
CA VAL A 13 -0.13 20.23 9.37
C VAL A 13 -1.64 20.24 9.43
N ARG A 14 -2.21 19.56 10.45
CA ARG A 14 -3.64 19.56 10.70
C ARG A 14 -3.99 19.59 12.17
N TYR A 15 -4.99 20.41 12.52
CA TYR A 15 -5.58 20.48 13.85
C TYR A 15 -7.07 20.09 13.83
N TYR A 16 -7.52 19.45 14.90
CA TYR A 16 -8.95 19.24 15.23
C TYR A 16 -9.20 19.91 16.59
N GLY A 17 -9.79 21.12 16.56
CA GLY A 17 -9.82 21.96 17.76
C GLY A 17 -8.41 22.28 18.27
N ALA A 18 -8.14 22.01 19.55
CA ALA A 18 -6.82 22.17 20.15
C ALA A 18 -5.84 21.01 19.88
N ARG A 19 -6.34 19.87 19.37
CA ARG A 19 -5.51 18.69 19.14
C ARG A 19 -4.84 18.78 17.77
N GLN A 20 -3.52 18.76 17.74
CA GLN A 20 -2.76 18.60 16.50
C GLN A 20 -2.78 17.12 16.08
N ALA A 21 -3.19 16.85 14.84
CA ALA A 21 -3.32 15.53 14.28
C ALA A 21 -2.19 15.18 13.30
N LEU A 22 -1.60 16.20 12.63
CA LEU A 22 -0.42 16.02 11.77
C LEU A 22 0.62 17.06 12.07
N PHE A 23 1.88 16.63 12.13
CA PHE A 23 3.04 17.42 12.47
C PHE A 23 4.09 17.35 11.36
N ASP A 24 4.02 18.24 10.38
CA ASP A 24 5.04 18.41 9.33
C ASP A 24 5.27 17.11 8.53
N VAL A 25 4.20 16.57 7.94
CA VAL A 25 4.26 15.32 7.18
C VAL A 25 4.63 15.61 5.72
N ASP A 26 5.70 14.97 5.24
CA ASP A 26 6.16 14.99 3.87
C ASP A 26 5.89 13.64 3.18
N ILE A 27 5.38 13.69 1.95
CA ILE A 27 5.17 12.49 1.10
C ILE A 27 5.48 12.85 -0.34
N VAL A 28 6.42 12.13 -0.96
CA VAL A 28 6.70 12.23 -2.39
C VAL A 28 6.51 10.86 -3.01
N LEU A 29 5.85 10.79 -4.16
CA LEU A 29 5.50 9.54 -4.83
C LEU A 29 5.78 9.62 -6.32
N ALA A 30 6.53 8.65 -6.83
CA ALA A 30 6.89 8.54 -8.23
C ALA A 30 5.95 7.59 -9.00
N ARG A 31 5.98 7.66 -10.34
CA ARG A 31 5.27 6.69 -11.20
C ARG A 31 5.82 5.28 -10.99
N GLY A 32 4.94 4.31 -10.88
CA GLY A 32 5.32 2.91 -10.66
C GLY A 32 5.61 2.57 -9.20
N GLU A 33 5.51 3.54 -8.29
CA GLU A 33 5.74 3.35 -6.86
C GLU A 33 4.43 3.01 -6.14
N ILE A 34 4.49 2.02 -5.26
CA ILE A 34 3.43 1.69 -4.30
C ILE A 34 3.97 1.99 -2.90
N LEU A 35 3.45 3.04 -2.28
CA LEU A 35 3.76 3.44 -0.90
C LEU A 35 2.77 2.79 0.06
N GLY A 36 3.27 1.97 0.98
CA GLY A 36 2.51 1.50 2.13
C GLY A 36 2.55 2.51 3.27
N LEU A 37 1.41 3.10 3.64
CA LEU A 37 1.29 3.99 4.78
C LEU A 37 0.80 3.21 6.00
N LEU A 38 1.74 2.85 6.88
CA LEU A 38 1.51 2.09 8.09
C LEU A 38 1.24 2.99 9.30
N GLY A 39 0.48 2.51 10.26
CA GLY A 39 0.27 3.17 11.55
C GLY A 39 -0.93 2.60 12.29
N GLN A 40 -0.94 2.73 13.60
CA GLN A 40 -2.08 2.35 14.42
C GLN A 40 -3.31 3.23 14.13
N ASN A 41 -4.48 2.82 14.66
CA ASN A 41 -5.67 3.65 14.61
C ASN A 41 -5.42 4.97 15.35
N GLY A 42 -5.80 6.09 14.72
CA GLY A 42 -5.53 7.41 15.26
C GLY A 42 -4.12 7.96 14.99
N ALA A 43 -3.24 7.24 14.29
CA ALA A 43 -1.90 7.71 13.93
C ALA A 43 -1.89 8.91 12.96
N GLY A 44 -3.01 9.18 12.27
CA GLY A 44 -3.13 10.27 11.30
C GLY A 44 -3.23 9.81 9.84
N LYS A 45 -3.26 8.49 9.56
CA LYS A 45 -3.31 7.94 8.18
C LYS A 45 -4.46 8.53 7.36
N SER A 46 -5.71 8.29 7.77
CA SER A 46 -6.88 8.77 7.01
C SER A 46 -6.94 10.30 6.92
N THR A 47 -6.45 11.03 7.95
CA THR A 47 -6.30 12.49 7.89
C THR A 47 -5.32 12.90 6.78
N THR A 48 -4.17 12.23 6.70
CA THR A 48 -3.17 12.45 5.65
C THR A 48 -3.77 12.17 4.28
N LEU A 49 -4.40 11.01 4.09
CA LEU A 49 -5.00 10.62 2.81
C LEU A 49 -6.12 11.60 2.38
N GLN A 50 -6.97 12.03 3.31
CA GLN A 50 -8.02 13.01 3.02
C GLN A 50 -7.45 14.38 2.58
N ILE A 51 -6.31 14.80 3.16
CA ILE A 51 -5.63 16.03 2.74
C ILE A 51 -5.04 15.85 1.34
N LEU A 52 -4.36 14.74 1.06
CA LEU A 52 -3.80 14.43 -0.26
C LEU A 52 -4.88 14.41 -1.35
N CYS A 53 -6.07 13.93 -1.02
CA CYS A 53 -7.21 13.87 -1.93
C CYS A 53 -8.00 15.20 -2.02
N GLY A 54 -7.65 16.19 -1.20
CA GLY A 54 -8.38 17.46 -1.13
C GLY A 54 -9.82 17.30 -0.62
N ALA A 55 -10.10 16.24 0.15
CA ALA A 55 -11.34 16.07 0.90
C ALA A 55 -11.30 16.82 2.24
N LEU A 56 -10.09 17.10 2.73
CA LEU A 56 -9.83 17.85 3.96
C LEU A 56 -8.77 18.92 3.69
N ALA A 57 -9.00 20.15 4.15
CA ALA A 57 -7.98 21.19 4.06
C ALA A 57 -6.88 21.00 5.10
N ALA A 58 -5.62 21.18 4.73
CA ALA A 58 -4.53 21.30 5.67
C ALA A 58 -4.52 22.69 6.32
N HIS A 59 -3.95 22.81 7.54
CA HIS A 59 -3.69 24.11 8.17
C HIS A 59 -2.30 24.66 7.77
N GLY A 60 -1.39 23.80 7.33
CA GLY A 60 -0.07 24.15 6.82
C GLY A 60 0.39 23.13 5.79
N GLY A 61 1.40 23.50 5.03
CA GLY A 61 1.95 22.68 3.97
C GLY A 61 1.26 22.87 2.60
N ARG A 62 1.70 22.06 1.63
CA ARG A 62 1.17 22.08 0.26
C ARG A 62 1.09 20.68 -0.31
N VAL A 63 0.19 20.49 -1.27
CA VAL A 63 0.03 19.25 -2.05
C VAL A 63 0.03 19.59 -3.53
N GLU A 64 0.79 18.84 -4.30
CA GLU A 64 0.85 18.92 -5.75
C GLU A 64 0.61 17.53 -6.36
N ILE A 65 -0.20 17.44 -7.41
CA ILE A 65 -0.52 16.20 -8.13
C ILE A 65 -0.31 16.46 -9.62
N GLY A 66 0.61 15.73 -10.25
CA GLY A 66 0.96 15.91 -11.64
C GLY A 66 1.39 17.35 -11.98
N GLY A 67 2.08 18.04 -11.06
CA GLY A 67 2.50 19.43 -11.21
C GLY A 67 1.39 20.46 -10.94
N HIS A 68 0.20 20.05 -10.52
CA HIS A 68 -0.92 20.95 -10.20
C HIS A 68 -1.06 21.09 -8.67
N ALA A 69 -0.88 22.31 -8.17
CA ALA A 69 -1.09 22.61 -6.76
C ALA A 69 -2.56 22.44 -6.37
N LEU A 70 -2.84 21.61 -5.38
CA LEU A 70 -4.22 21.29 -4.96
C LEU A 70 -4.98 22.52 -4.46
N ALA A 71 -4.29 23.51 -3.86
CA ALA A 71 -4.89 24.72 -3.34
C ALA A 71 -5.39 25.68 -4.44
N SER A 72 -4.69 25.80 -5.58
CA SER A 72 -4.99 26.77 -6.63
C SER A 72 -5.52 26.13 -7.92
N ALA A 73 -5.22 24.85 -8.16
CA ALA A 73 -5.60 24.11 -9.35
C ALA A 73 -6.32 22.80 -9.01
N ALA A 74 -7.25 22.85 -8.02
CA ALA A 74 -7.90 21.68 -7.46
C ALA A 74 -8.59 20.78 -8.50
N ARG A 75 -9.21 21.35 -9.54
CA ARG A 75 -9.89 20.57 -10.57
C ARG A 75 -8.89 19.74 -11.40
N GLN A 76 -7.78 20.35 -11.79
CA GLN A 76 -6.72 19.68 -12.57
C GLN A 76 -6.05 18.58 -11.71
N ALA A 77 -5.69 18.91 -10.48
CA ALA A 77 -5.10 17.95 -9.53
C ALA A 77 -6.03 16.75 -9.28
N LYS A 78 -7.31 16.99 -8.98
CA LYS A 78 -8.30 15.93 -8.71
C LYS A 78 -8.64 15.09 -9.95
N ALA A 79 -8.49 15.62 -11.16
CA ALA A 79 -8.69 14.84 -12.39
C ALA A 79 -7.60 13.76 -12.58
N LEU A 80 -6.43 13.92 -11.93
CA LEU A 80 -5.32 12.98 -11.96
C LEU A 80 -5.32 12.00 -10.76
N LEU A 81 -6.29 12.13 -9.84
CA LEU A 81 -6.34 11.39 -8.59
C LEU A 81 -7.59 10.51 -8.52
N GLY A 82 -7.41 9.24 -8.18
CA GLY A 82 -8.47 8.33 -7.74
C GLY A 82 -8.38 8.11 -6.24
N TYR A 83 -9.53 8.03 -5.57
CA TYR A 83 -9.59 7.84 -4.13
C TYR A 83 -10.62 6.78 -3.74
N LEU A 84 -10.17 5.81 -2.93
CA LEU A 84 -11.02 4.86 -2.24
C LEU A 84 -10.89 5.12 -0.74
N PRO A 85 -11.88 5.68 -0.05
CA PRO A 85 -11.90 5.75 1.40
C PRO A 85 -12.16 4.36 2.02
N GLU A 86 -11.86 4.20 3.31
CA GLU A 86 -12.05 2.96 4.09
C GLU A 86 -13.47 2.39 3.91
N ILE A 87 -14.48 3.24 3.92
CA ILE A 87 -15.86 2.88 3.57
C ILE A 87 -16.14 3.41 2.16
N PRO A 88 -16.24 2.53 1.15
CA PRO A 88 -16.53 2.94 -0.22
C PRO A 88 -17.85 3.73 -0.30
N PRO A 89 -17.88 4.90 -0.98
CA PRO A 89 -19.06 5.77 -1.06
C PRO A 89 -20.09 5.26 -2.06
N LEU A 90 -20.59 4.04 -1.84
CA LEU A 90 -21.44 3.34 -2.79
C LEU A 90 -22.92 3.73 -2.63
N TYR A 91 -23.57 4.05 -3.75
CA TYR A 91 -25.03 4.21 -3.81
C TYR A 91 -25.68 2.83 -3.95
N ARG A 92 -26.17 2.29 -2.83
CA ARG A 92 -26.62 0.90 -2.71
C ARG A 92 -27.81 0.53 -3.60
N ASP A 93 -28.64 1.52 -3.93
CA ASP A 93 -29.87 1.37 -4.74
C ASP A 93 -29.60 1.58 -6.25
N MET A 94 -28.35 1.87 -6.62
CA MET A 94 -27.95 1.96 -8.03
C MET A 94 -27.41 0.61 -8.54
N ARG A 95 -27.55 0.38 -9.85
CA ARG A 95 -26.80 -0.69 -10.51
C ARG A 95 -25.32 -0.31 -10.62
N VAL A 96 -24.46 -1.31 -10.66
CA VAL A 96 -23.00 -1.08 -10.75
C VAL A 96 -22.65 -0.20 -11.95
N ASP A 97 -23.22 -0.49 -13.13
CA ASP A 97 -22.94 0.29 -14.35
C ASP A 97 -23.40 1.74 -14.22
N ASP A 98 -24.62 1.97 -13.70
CA ASP A 98 -25.18 3.32 -13.54
C ASP A 98 -24.34 4.13 -12.55
N TYR A 99 -23.91 3.50 -11.45
CA TYR A 99 -23.04 4.13 -10.46
C TYR A 99 -21.66 4.50 -11.07
N LEU A 100 -21.03 3.58 -11.80
CA LEU A 100 -19.73 3.84 -12.43
C LEU A 100 -19.82 4.90 -13.54
N VAL A 101 -20.92 4.94 -14.31
CA VAL A 101 -21.19 6.02 -15.29
C VAL A 101 -21.29 7.36 -14.57
N ALA A 102 -22.03 7.44 -13.45
CA ALA A 102 -22.15 8.67 -12.67
C ALA A 102 -20.76 9.12 -12.16
N CYS A 103 -19.95 8.22 -11.61
CA CYS A 103 -18.59 8.53 -11.17
C CYS A 103 -17.71 9.02 -12.32
N ALA A 104 -17.72 8.36 -13.47
CA ALA A 104 -16.98 8.77 -14.66
C ALA A 104 -17.34 10.21 -15.07
N ARG A 105 -18.63 10.54 -15.08
CA ARG A 105 -19.13 11.88 -15.42
C ARG A 105 -18.70 12.94 -14.43
N VAL A 106 -18.74 12.65 -13.12
CA VAL A 106 -18.26 13.55 -12.06
C VAL A 106 -16.78 13.87 -12.24
N HIS A 107 -15.98 12.87 -12.64
CA HIS A 107 -14.55 13.05 -12.94
C HIS A 107 -14.24 13.64 -14.33
N GLY A 108 -15.27 14.07 -15.08
CA GLY A 108 -15.11 14.80 -16.34
C GLY A 108 -14.95 13.91 -17.57
N VAL A 109 -15.20 12.61 -17.48
CA VAL A 109 -15.23 11.73 -18.66
C VAL A 109 -16.39 12.13 -19.56
N ALA A 110 -16.10 12.36 -20.85
CA ALA A 110 -17.12 12.77 -21.81
C ALA A 110 -18.24 11.72 -21.93
N ALA A 111 -19.48 12.18 -22.19
CA ALA A 111 -20.64 11.30 -22.22
C ALA A 111 -20.49 10.12 -23.19
N ASN A 112 -19.94 10.38 -24.37
CA ASN A 112 -19.69 9.39 -25.41
C ASN A 112 -18.56 8.40 -25.06
N ALA A 113 -17.66 8.74 -24.12
CA ALA A 113 -16.58 7.89 -23.64
C ALA A 113 -16.91 7.12 -22.35
N ALA A 114 -17.97 7.51 -21.63
CA ALA A 114 -18.30 6.98 -20.31
C ALA A 114 -18.54 5.46 -20.33
N ALA A 115 -19.29 4.96 -21.30
CA ALA A 115 -19.57 3.53 -21.42
C ALA A 115 -18.28 2.70 -21.61
N GLN A 116 -17.35 3.19 -22.42
CA GLN A 116 -16.07 2.53 -22.64
C GLN A 116 -15.19 2.58 -21.40
N ALA A 117 -15.14 3.73 -20.69
CA ALA A 117 -14.39 3.89 -19.45
C ALA A 117 -14.90 2.91 -18.36
N VAL A 118 -16.23 2.79 -18.22
CA VAL A 118 -16.86 1.84 -17.30
C VAL A 118 -16.55 0.39 -17.68
N ALA A 119 -16.59 0.04 -18.96
CA ALA A 119 -16.26 -1.31 -19.42
C ALA A 119 -14.81 -1.68 -19.05
N ARG A 120 -13.84 -0.75 -19.27
CA ARG A 120 -12.44 -0.96 -18.88
C ARG A 120 -12.28 -1.10 -17.35
N ALA A 121 -12.91 -0.23 -16.57
CA ALA A 121 -12.83 -0.29 -15.11
C ALA A 121 -13.41 -1.60 -14.56
N ARG A 122 -14.56 -2.04 -15.09
CA ARG A 122 -15.18 -3.33 -14.74
C ARG A 122 -14.30 -4.51 -15.07
N GLN A 123 -13.73 -4.54 -16.27
CA GLN A 123 -12.83 -5.61 -16.71
C GLN A 123 -11.62 -5.73 -15.76
N ARG A 124 -10.96 -4.60 -15.45
CA ARG A 124 -9.81 -4.57 -14.53
C ARG A 124 -10.17 -5.04 -13.12
N CYS A 125 -11.36 -4.67 -12.63
CA CYS A 125 -11.80 -5.02 -11.27
C CYS A 125 -12.54 -6.38 -11.18
N GLY A 126 -12.64 -7.15 -12.26
CA GLY A 126 -13.36 -8.44 -12.27
C GLY A 126 -14.87 -8.31 -12.00
N LEU A 127 -15.51 -7.28 -12.57
CA LEU A 127 -16.93 -6.93 -12.36
C LEU A 127 -17.80 -7.21 -13.60
N ASN A 128 -17.30 -7.99 -14.57
CA ASN A 128 -18.00 -8.16 -15.85
C ASN A 128 -19.41 -8.75 -15.70
N ASP A 129 -19.60 -9.67 -14.76
CA ASP A 129 -20.85 -10.40 -14.59
C ASP A 129 -21.87 -9.70 -13.68
N VAL A 130 -21.50 -8.55 -13.07
CA VAL A 130 -22.32 -7.89 -12.05
C VAL A 130 -22.80 -6.49 -12.44
N GLY A 131 -22.47 -6.00 -13.63
CA GLY A 131 -22.78 -4.63 -14.06
C GLY A 131 -24.25 -4.23 -13.94
N ALA A 132 -25.17 -5.14 -14.25
CA ALA A 132 -26.60 -4.92 -14.15
C ALA A 132 -27.18 -5.14 -12.74
N ARG A 133 -26.38 -5.64 -11.78
CA ARG A 133 -26.87 -5.89 -10.41
C ARG A 133 -26.87 -4.63 -9.58
N LEU A 134 -27.81 -4.56 -8.62
CA LEU A 134 -27.77 -3.51 -7.59
C LEU A 134 -26.56 -3.69 -6.69
N VAL A 135 -25.93 -2.59 -6.30
CA VAL A 135 -24.76 -2.58 -5.39
C VAL A 135 -25.11 -3.23 -4.04
N SER A 136 -26.34 -3.03 -3.55
CA SER A 136 -26.84 -3.66 -2.30
C SER A 136 -26.87 -5.21 -2.35
N HIS A 137 -26.94 -5.80 -3.54
CA HIS A 137 -26.99 -7.26 -3.73
C HIS A 137 -25.62 -7.90 -3.90
N LEU A 138 -24.54 -7.12 -3.78
CA LEU A 138 -23.17 -7.59 -3.91
C LEU A 138 -22.60 -8.00 -2.55
N SER A 139 -21.73 -9.02 -2.55
CA SER A 139 -20.89 -9.34 -1.39
C SER A 139 -19.96 -8.17 -1.06
N LYS A 140 -19.42 -8.13 0.17
CA LYS A 140 -18.48 -7.09 0.59
C LYS A 140 -17.27 -6.98 -0.35
N GLY A 141 -16.70 -8.12 -0.79
CA GLY A 141 -15.58 -8.13 -1.74
C GLY A 141 -15.94 -7.53 -3.10
N TYR A 142 -17.12 -7.82 -3.63
CA TYR A 142 -17.59 -7.16 -4.86
C TYR A 142 -17.85 -5.66 -4.65
N GLN A 143 -18.40 -5.25 -3.50
CA GLN A 143 -18.57 -3.83 -3.18
C GLN A 143 -17.21 -3.11 -3.10
N GLN A 144 -16.20 -3.75 -2.52
CA GLN A 144 -14.84 -3.21 -2.48
C GLN A 144 -14.26 -3.04 -3.89
N ARG A 145 -14.42 -4.05 -4.76
CA ARG A 145 -14.00 -3.96 -6.18
C ARG A 145 -14.75 -2.86 -6.94
N VAL A 146 -16.03 -2.64 -6.67
CA VAL A 146 -16.78 -1.48 -7.21
C VAL A 146 -16.20 -0.17 -6.70
N GLY A 147 -15.80 -0.11 -5.42
CA GLY A 147 -15.10 1.02 -4.82
C GLY A 147 -13.76 1.32 -5.50
N ILE A 148 -12.98 0.28 -5.84
CA ILE A 148 -11.75 0.46 -6.63
C ILE A 148 -12.09 0.90 -8.06
N ALA A 149 -13.10 0.28 -8.69
CA ALA A 149 -13.50 0.61 -10.06
C ALA A 149 -13.92 2.08 -10.21
N GLN A 150 -14.64 2.66 -9.24
CA GLN A 150 -14.99 4.07 -9.24
C GLN A 150 -13.75 4.98 -9.12
N ALA A 151 -12.75 4.54 -8.33
CA ALA A 151 -11.52 5.31 -8.16
C ALA A 151 -10.65 5.32 -9.43
N ILE A 152 -10.76 4.32 -10.31
CA ILE A 152 -9.95 4.20 -11.53
C ILE A 152 -10.69 4.50 -12.84
N VAL A 153 -12.02 4.73 -12.80
CA VAL A 153 -12.87 4.85 -14.01
C VAL A 153 -12.45 5.97 -14.95
N HIS A 154 -11.86 7.04 -14.43
CA HIS A 154 -11.33 8.19 -15.18
C HIS A 154 -9.82 8.09 -15.49
N GLU A 155 -9.22 6.92 -15.26
CA GLU A 155 -7.81 6.61 -15.52
C GLU A 155 -6.82 7.59 -14.84
N PRO A 156 -6.88 7.75 -13.51
CA PRO A 156 -6.00 8.63 -12.77
C PRO A 156 -4.54 8.17 -12.84
N GLN A 157 -3.61 9.11 -12.64
CA GLN A 157 -2.17 8.84 -12.52
C GLN A 157 -1.77 8.46 -11.09
N VAL A 158 -2.50 8.97 -10.09
CA VAL A 158 -2.30 8.70 -8.66
C VAL A 158 -3.54 8.01 -8.11
N LEU A 159 -3.33 6.97 -7.31
CA LEU A 159 -4.41 6.25 -6.64
C LEU A 159 -4.15 6.20 -5.14
N VAL A 160 -5.12 6.62 -4.36
CA VAL A 160 -5.08 6.60 -2.89
C VAL A 160 -6.13 5.62 -2.39
N LEU A 161 -5.70 4.59 -1.66
CA LEU A 161 -6.53 3.51 -1.15
C LEU A 161 -6.43 3.45 0.37
N ASP A 162 -7.52 3.74 1.06
CA ASP A 162 -7.58 3.68 2.53
C ASP A 162 -8.16 2.33 2.96
N GLU A 163 -7.32 1.48 3.58
CA GLU A 163 -7.65 0.13 4.07
C GLU A 163 -8.37 -0.76 3.01
N PRO A 164 -7.82 -0.93 1.78
CA PRO A 164 -8.56 -1.53 0.66
C PRO A 164 -8.93 -3.00 0.86
N THR A 165 -8.35 -3.70 1.82
CA THR A 165 -8.56 -5.12 2.12
C THR A 165 -9.34 -5.35 3.42
N ALA A 166 -9.76 -4.29 4.10
CA ALA A 166 -10.42 -4.37 5.40
C ALA A 166 -11.70 -5.22 5.37
N GLY A 167 -11.71 -6.28 6.19
CA GLY A 167 -12.87 -7.17 6.36
C GLY A 167 -13.20 -8.03 5.15
N LEU A 168 -12.24 -8.29 4.29
CA LEU A 168 -12.29 -9.28 3.21
C LEU A 168 -11.77 -10.64 3.70
N ASP A 169 -12.20 -11.71 3.06
CA ASP A 169 -11.62 -13.04 3.27
C ASP A 169 -10.26 -13.20 2.58
N PRO A 170 -9.46 -14.23 2.93
CA PRO A 170 -8.11 -14.39 2.38
C PRO A 170 -8.02 -14.52 0.86
N ALA A 171 -9.05 -15.08 0.21
CA ALA A 171 -9.09 -15.20 -1.25
C ALA A 171 -9.33 -13.82 -1.89
N GLN A 172 -10.28 -13.07 -1.37
CA GLN A 172 -10.58 -11.71 -1.81
C GLN A 172 -9.40 -10.75 -1.58
N ILE A 173 -8.68 -10.89 -0.46
CA ILE A 173 -7.45 -10.12 -0.19
C ILE A 173 -6.42 -10.37 -1.29
N ARG A 174 -6.18 -11.63 -1.67
CA ARG A 174 -5.24 -11.96 -2.76
C ARG A 174 -5.63 -11.29 -4.08
N ASP A 175 -6.89 -11.38 -4.43
CA ASP A 175 -7.40 -10.79 -5.68
C ASP A 175 -7.27 -9.25 -5.70
N VAL A 176 -7.57 -8.59 -4.58
CA VAL A 176 -7.40 -7.13 -4.46
C VAL A 176 -5.93 -6.73 -4.51
N ARG A 177 -5.04 -7.49 -3.88
CA ARG A 177 -3.58 -7.26 -3.94
C ARG A 177 -3.06 -7.39 -5.37
N GLU A 178 -3.48 -8.41 -6.11
CA GLU A 178 -3.08 -8.60 -7.51
C GLU A 178 -3.54 -7.41 -8.38
N LEU A 179 -4.79 -6.98 -8.20
CA LEU A 179 -5.32 -5.80 -8.87
C LEU A 179 -4.49 -4.54 -8.54
N ILE A 180 -4.13 -4.32 -7.27
CA ILE A 180 -3.32 -3.15 -6.87
C ILE A 180 -1.92 -3.22 -7.49
N ARG A 181 -1.27 -4.39 -7.53
CA ARG A 181 0.03 -4.57 -8.18
C ARG A 181 -0.03 -4.26 -9.69
N GLU A 182 -1.07 -4.76 -10.36
CA GLU A 182 -1.28 -4.48 -11.79
C GLU A 182 -1.45 -2.97 -12.04
N LEU A 183 -2.28 -2.31 -11.24
CA LEU A 183 -2.51 -0.88 -11.32
C LEU A 183 -1.23 -0.07 -11.02
N GLY A 184 -0.38 -0.55 -10.10
CA GLY A 184 0.85 0.09 -9.68
C GLY A 184 1.95 0.12 -10.73
N ARG A 185 1.90 -0.70 -11.77
CA ARG A 185 2.91 -0.71 -12.84
C ARG A 185 3.00 0.61 -13.59
N GLU A 186 1.90 1.33 -13.69
CA GLU A 186 1.79 2.58 -14.49
C GLU A 186 1.38 3.80 -13.66
N ARG A 187 1.02 3.60 -12.40
CA ARG A 187 0.49 4.64 -11.50
C ARG A 187 1.33 4.78 -10.26
N ALA A 188 1.21 5.91 -9.59
CA ALA A 188 1.66 6.09 -8.23
C ALA A 188 0.51 5.67 -7.29
N ILE A 189 0.75 4.78 -6.33
CA ILE A 189 -0.30 4.28 -5.43
C ILE A 189 0.12 4.50 -3.98
N ILE A 190 -0.81 5.00 -3.16
CA ILE A 190 -0.71 4.96 -1.70
C ILE A 190 -1.73 3.96 -1.17
N VAL A 191 -1.28 3.02 -0.37
CA VAL A 191 -2.14 2.07 0.35
C VAL A 191 -1.95 2.29 1.84
N SER A 192 -3.00 2.72 2.55
CA SER A 192 -2.96 2.71 4.00
C SER A 192 -3.36 1.34 4.54
N THR A 193 -2.71 0.92 5.60
CA THR A 193 -3.11 -0.25 6.36
C THR A 193 -2.50 -0.22 7.76
N HIS A 194 -3.09 -0.94 8.68
CA HIS A 194 -2.51 -1.25 10.00
C HIS A 194 -1.94 -2.68 10.04
N ILE A 195 -2.01 -3.41 8.93
CA ILE A 195 -1.61 -4.82 8.80
C ILE A 195 -0.29 -4.91 8.03
N LEU A 196 0.78 -5.19 8.74
CA LEU A 196 2.14 -5.25 8.20
C LEU A 196 2.31 -6.25 7.03
N PRO A 197 1.76 -7.48 7.07
CA PRO A 197 1.79 -8.41 5.94
C PRO A 197 1.17 -7.87 4.64
N GLU A 198 0.31 -6.87 4.70
CA GLU A 198 -0.26 -6.24 3.50
C GLU A 198 0.74 -5.33 2.81
N VAL A 199 1.45 -4.51 3.59
CA VAL A 199 2.50 -3.64 3.06
C VAL A 199 3.60 -4.45 2.40
N ARG A 200 4.04 -5.52 3.07
CA ARG A 200 5.04 -6.46 2.53
C ARG A 200 4.66 -7.01 1.17
N ALA A 201 3.38 -7.37 1.03
CA ALA A 201 2.89 -7.99 -0.19
C ALA A 201 2.74 -7.00 -1.36
N LEU A 202 2.64 -5.69 -1.10
CA LEU A 202 2.26 -4.70 -2.11
C LEU A 202 3.28 -3.61 -2.32
N ALA A 203 3.86 -3.09 -1.23
CA ALA A 203 4.58 -1.83 -1.26
C ALA A 203 6.02 -1.99 -1.76
N SER A 204 6.47 -1.06 -2.60
CA SER A 204 7.88 -0.89 -2.95
C SER A 204 8.63 -0.01 -1.94
N ARG A 205 7.89 0.80 -1.18
CA ARG A 205 8.36 1.65 -0.08
C ARG A 205 7.29 1.71 0.99
N PHE A 206 7.67 1.82 2.24
CA PHE A 206 6.73 1.99 3.34
C PHE A 206 7.12 3.15 4.24
N MET A 207 6.08 3.77 4.78
CA MET A 207 6.18 4.88 5.71
C MET A 207 5.37 4.54 6.95
N ILE A 208 5.96 4.73 8.14
CA ILE A 208 5.25 4.54 9.41
C ILE A 208 4.85 5.89 9.96
N LEU A 209 3.55 6.06 10.15
CA LEU A 209 2.98 7.23 10.79
C LEU A 209 2.62 6.90 12.25
N HIS A 210 3.11 7.71 13.20
CA HIS A 210 2.82 7.56 14.62
C HIS A 210 2.54 8.93 15.24
N HIS A 211 1.39 9.07 15.90
CA HIS A 211 0.94 10.33 16.51
C HIS A 211 1.08 11.55 15.57
N GLY A 212 0.73 11.38 14.28
CA GLY A 212 0.77 12.44 13.29
C GLY A 212 2.15 12.82 12.78
N ARG A 213 3.18 12.03 13.07
CA ARG A 213 4.57 12.22 12.59
C ARG A 213 5.02 11.02 11.79
N VAL A 214 5.79 11.26 10.75
CA VAL A 214 6.53 10.19 10.06
C VAL A 214 7.70 9.80 10.95
N VAL A 215 7.70 8.55 11.42
CA VAL A 215 8.76 8.01 12.27
C VAL A 215 9.70 7.08 11.51
N HIS A 216 9.27 6.61 10.35
CA HIS A 216 10.08 5.79 9.45
C HIS A 216 9.62 5.96 8.00
N ASP A 217 10.57 5.97 7.07
CA ASP A 217 10.34 6.03 5.63
C ASP A 217 11.51 5.33 4.93
N ALA A 218 11.25 4.19 4.31
CA ALA A 218 12.28 3.40 3.67
C ALA A 218 11.76 2.56 2.51
N PRO A 219 12.61 2.23 1.51
CA PRO A 219 12.30 1.24 0.49
C PRO A 219 12.02 -0.13 1.13
N ALA A 220 11.04 -0.86 0.61
CA ALA A 220 10.76 -2.23 1.02
C ALA A 220 11.92 -3.20 0.65
N SER A 221 12.74 -2.84 -0.33
CA SER A 221 13.93 -3.60 -0.75
C SER A 221 15.05 -3.65 0.29
N GLY A 222 15.01 -2.79 1.32
CA GLY A 222 15.95 -2.87 2.46
C GLY A 222 15.73 -4.09 3.37
N MET A 223 14.68 -4.86 3.14
CA MET A 223 14.30 -6.04 3.94
C MET A 223 14.61 -7.36 3.22
N ARG A 224 15.76 -7.41 2.56
CA ARG A 224 16.20 -8.61 1.85
C ARG A 224 16.88 -9.58 2.81
N ARG A 225 16.11 -10.06 3.80
CA ARG A 225 16.57 -11.06 4.74
C ARG A 225 15.72 -12.32 4.64
N LEU A 226 16.38 -13.46 4.76
CA LEU A 226 15.78 -14.77 4.78
C LEU A 226 16.08 -15.43 6.12
N ARG A 227 15.07 -15.79 6.89
CA ARG A 227 15.22 -16.62 8.07
C ARG A 227 15.20 -18.08 7.63
N VAL A 228 16.20 -18.82 8.05
CA VAL A 228 16.28 -20.25 7.74
C VAL A 228 16.52 -21.04 9.03
N ARG A 229 15.79 -22.15 9.15
CA ARG A 229 15.97 -23.11 10.23
C ARG A 229 16.13 -24.51 9.67
N THR A 230 17.13 -25.21 10.16
CA THR A 230 17.48 -26.55 9.71
C THR A 230 17.59 -27.50 10.90
N ARG A 231 17.42 -28.78 10.65
CA ARG A 231 17.58 -29.83 11.68
C ARG A 231 19.04 -29.98 12.10
N HIS A 232 19.96 -29.93 11.14
CA HIS A 232 21.39 -29.96 11.37
C HIS A 232 21.94 -28.57 11.09
N THR A 233 22.52 -27.92 12.10
CA THR A 233 22.99 -26.54 12.02
C THR A 233 24.16 -26.40 11.05
N PRO A 234 23.99 -25.74 9.90
CA PRO A 234 25.10 -25.48 8.98
C PRO A 234 26.06 -24.47 9.60
N GLY A 235 27.35 -24.54 9.21
CA GLY A 235 28.29 -23.47 9.56
C GLY A 235 28.01 -22.19 8.78
N ALA A 236 28.30 -21.02 9.38
CA ALA A 236 28.09 -19.73 8.74
C ALA A 236 28.77 -19.61 7.36
N ALA A 237 29.97 -20.20 7.20
CA ALA A 237 30.70 -20.21 5.94
C ALA A 237 29.96 -20.97 4.82
N ALA A 238 29.27 -22.08 5.17
CA ALA A 238 28.49 -22.83 4.20
C ALA A 238 27.22 -22.05 3.73
N LEU A 239 26.62 -21.29 4.62
CA LEU A 239 25.49 -20.40 4.30
C LEU A 239 25.93 -19.20 3.47
N ALA A 240 27.08 -18.61 3.78
CA ALA A 240 27.64 -17.48 3.02
C ALA A 240 28.08 -17.88 1.60
N ALA A 241 28.28 -19.16 1.33
CA ALA A 241 28.62 -19.66 -0.01
C ALA A 241 27.38 -19.83 -0.93
N ILE A 242 26.17 -19.66 -0.40
CA ILE A 242 24.93 -19.76 -1.18
C ILE A 242 24.80 -18.54 -2.08
N ALA A 243 24.45 -18.77 -3.34
CA ALA A 243 24.29 -17.69 -4.31
C ALA A 243 23.25 -16.65 -3.83
N GLY A 244 23.62 -15.38 -3.87
CA GLY A 244 22.77 -14.26 -3.46
C GLY A 244 22.81 -13.95 -1.95
N VAL A 245 23.52 -14.71 -1.13
CA VAL A 245 23.72 -14.39 0.30
C VAL A 245 24.91 -13.45 0.45
N THR A 246 24.71 -12.31 1.09
CA THR A 246 25.73 -11.27 1.32
C THR A 246 26.21 -11.24 2.78
N GLU A 247 25.35 -11.63 3.72
CA GLU A 247 25.66 -11.63 5.15
C GLU A 247 24.92 -12.78 5.85
N VAL A 248 25.53 -13.36 6.88
CA VAL A 248 24.96 -14.44 7.68
C VAL A 248 25.06 -14.07 9.15
N THR A 249 23.93 -13.98 9.84
CA THR A 249 23.84 -13.67 11.26
C THR A 249 23.16 -14.81 12.01
N ALA A 250 23.70 -15.19 13.15
CA ALA A 250 23.04 -16.17 14.02
C ALA A 250 21.83 -15.53 14.71
N SER A 251 20.72 -16.28 14.78
CA SER A 251 19.48 -15.88 15.43
C SER A 251 19.03 -16.92 16.46
N PRO A 252 18.30 -16.56 17.50
CA PRO A 252 17.75 -17.51 18.46
C PRO A 252 16.85 -18.60 17.82
N ARG A 253 16.32 -18.32 16.62
CA ARG A 253 15.44 -19.24 15.89
C ARG A 253 16.12 -19.87 14.64
N GLY A 254 17.43 -19.79 14.50
CA GLY A 254 18.16 -20.33 13.35
C GLY A 254 19.17 -19.32 12.78
N TRP A 255 19.18 -19.13 11.48
CA TRP A 255 20.06 -18.19 10.79
C TRP A 255 19.28 -17.12 10.05
N LEU A 256 19.84 -15.92 10.04
CA LEU A 256 19.36 -14.79 9.27
C LEU A 256 20.35 -14.54 8.13
N LEU A 257 19.87 -14.64 6.89
CA LEU A 257 20.64 -14.42 5.69
C LEU A 257 20.24 -13.09 5.06
N THR A 258 21.14 -12.13 4.97
CA THR A 258 20.93 -10.95 4.11
C THR A 258 21.23 -11.36 2.68
N VAL A 259 20.31 -11.03 1.76
CA VAL A 259 20.40 -11.49 0.37
C VAL A 259 20.43 -10.31 -0.62
N ASP A 260 21.13 -10.51 -1.73
CA ASP A 260 21.15 -9.58 -2.85
C ASP A 260 20.15 -10.10 -3.91
N GLY A 261 19.11 -9.33 -4.22
CA GLY A 261 18.04 -9.74 -5.12
C GLY A 261 16.72 -10.09 -4.43
N GLU A 262 15.87 -10.84 -5.11
CA GLU A 262 14.55 -11.23 -4.59
C GLU A 262 14.69 -12.35 -3.54
N PRO A 263 14.05 -12.23 -2.37
CA PRO A 263 14.13 -13.24 -1.31
C PRO A 263 13.69 -14.65 -1.75
N GLU A 264 12.76 -14.73 -2.70
CA GLU A 264 12.27 -15.99 -3.27
C GLU A 264 13.36 -16.74 -4.03
N ALA A 265 14.17 -16.05 -4.81
CA ALA A 265 15.31 -16.66 -5.53
C ALA A 265 16.37 -17.16 -4.55
N ALA A 266 16.64 -16.42 -3.49
CA ALA A 266 17.56 -16.82 -2.43
C ALA A 266 17.01 -18.01 -1.62
N ALA A 267 15.69 -18.05 -1.37
CA ALA A 267 15.02 -19.16 -0.71
C ALA A 267 15.14 -20.46 -1.53
N GLU A 268 15.00 -20.37 -2.86
CA GLU A 268 15.19 -21.50 -3.77
C GLU A 268 16.65 -21.97 -3.74
N ALA A 269 17.61 -21.05 -3.86
CA ALA A 269 19.03 -21.36 -3.79
C ALA A 269 19.42 -22.03 -2.45
N PHE A 270 18.89 -21.50 -1.34
CA PHE A 270 19.07 -22.10 -0.03
C PHE A 270 18.47 -23.51 0.06
N ALA A 271 17.23 -23.70 -0.43
CA ALA A 271 16.55 -24.99 -0.39
C ALA A 271 17.37 -26.06 -1.16
N VAL A 272 17.86 -25.72 -2.35
CA VAL A 272 18.72 -26.61 -3.15
C VAL A 272 19.98 -26.96 -2.40
N ALA A 273 20.68 -25.97 -1.85
CA ALA A 273 21.92 -26.19 -1.08
C ALA A 273 21.68 -27.03 0.18
N ALA A 274 20.61 -26.77 0.91
CA ALA A 274 20.26 -27.47 2.14
C ALA A 274 19.90 -28.94 1.90
N VAL A 275 19.21 -29.25 0.80
CA VAL A 275 18.90 -30.61 0.39
C VAL A 275 20.19 -31.36 -0.02
N ALA A 276 21.03 -30.73 -0.84
CA ALA A 276 22.28 -31.31 -1.29
C ALA A 276 23.25 -31.61 -0.13
N ALA A 277 23.26 -30.74 0.89
CA ALA A 277 24.11 -30.88 2.07
C ALA A 277 23.48 -31.70 3.22
N GLY A 278 22.24 -32.15 3.08
CA GLY A 278 21.54 -32.96 4.09
C GLY A 278 21.20 -32.19 5.38
N TRP A 279 21.04 -30.88 5.35
CA TRP A 279 20.80 -30.07 6.54
C TRP A 279 19.40 -30.26 7.14
N GLY A 280 18.44 -30.78 6.37
CA GLY A 280 17.06 -31.01 6.83
C GLY A 280 16.31 -29.71 7.08
N VAL A 281 15.75 -29.14 6.04
CA VAL A 281 15.01 -27.86 6.10
C VAL A 281 13.78 -28.00 7.00
N LEU A 282 13.64 -27.09 7.96
CA LEU A 282 12.48 -26.97 8.85
C LEU A 282 11.66 -25.72 8.53
N GLU A 283 12.35 -24.62 8.14
CA GLU A 283 11.70 -23.35 7.88
C GLU A 283 12.55 -22.53 6.92
N ILE A 284 11.91 -21.90 5.96
CA ILE A 284 12.47 -20.87 5.09
C ILE A 284 11.41 -19.78 5.02
N ASP A 285 11.68 -18.66 5.65
CA ASP A 285 10.76 -17.52 5.66
C ASP A 285 11.52 -16.24 5.35
N PRO A 286 10.98 -15.36 4.50
CA PRO A 286 11.48 -13.99 4.43
C PRO A 286 11.46 -13.38 5.83
N ASP A 287 12.62 -12.91 6.31
CA ASP A 287 12.68 -12.33 7.65
C ASP A 287 12.22 -10.88 7.64
N PHE A 288 11.17 -10.66 8.38
CA PHE A 288 10.55 -9.35 8.55
C PHE A 288 10.40 -8.98 10.04
N ASP A 289 11.02 -9.74 10.93
CA ASP A 289 10.97 -9.45 12.38
C ASP A 289 11.48 -8.03 12.67
N ASP A 290 12.47 -7.56 11.90
CA ASP A 290 12.97 -6.19 12.04
C ASP A 290 11.87 -5.14 11.79
N LEU A 291 10.98 -5.33 10.80
CA LEU A 291 9.89 -4.39 10.55
C LEU A 291 8.78 -4.50 11.59
N GLU A 292 8.46 -5.73 11.99
CA GLU A 292 7.47 -5.98 13.02
C GLU A 292 7.96 -5.48 14.38
N HIS A 293 9.22 -5.75 14.69
CA HIS A 293 9.90 -5.23 15.88
C HIS A 293 10.01 -3.71 15.84
N LEU A 294 10.46 -3.15 14.72
CA LEU A 294 10.51 -1.70 14.49
C LEU A 294 9.12 -1.05 14.61
N PHE A 295 8.10 -1.65 13.98
CA PHE A 295 6.72 -1.16 14.10
C PHE A 295 6.22 -1.23 15.53
N MET A 296 6.50 -2.33 16.24
CA MET A 296 6.14 -2.48 17.65
C MET A 296 6.94 -1.55 18.55
N GLU A 297 8.25 -1.38 18.36
CA GLU A 297 9.08 -0.45 19.11
C GLU A 297 8.64 1.01 18.90
N LEU A 298 8.48 1.43 17.64
CA LEU A 298 8.05 2.77 17.29
C LEU A 298 6.63 3.08 17.75
N THR A 299 5.77 2.07 17.87
CA THR A 299 4.38 2.26 18.29
C THR A 299 4.13 1.98 19.78
N SER A 300 4.98 1.17 20.45
CA SER A 300 4.87 0.85 21.89
C SER A 300 5.80 1.71 22.77
N GLY A 301 7.00 2.05 22.29
CA GLY A 301 7.98 2.82 23.06
C GLY A 301 7.57 4.28 23.31
N ALA A 302 6.69 4.84 22.52
CA ALA A 302 6.15 6.19 22.74
C ALA A 302 5.04 6.26 23.81
N ALA A 303 4.47 5.13 24.23
CA ALA A 303 3.53 5.11 25.34
C ALA A 303 4.18 5.39 26.70
N ALA A 304 5.49 5.11 26.83
CA ALA A 304 6.24 5.39 28.07
C ALA A 304 6.70 6.85 28.23
N SER A 305 6.82 7.61 27.11
CA SER A 305 7.27 9.02 27.14
C SER A 305 6.13 10.05 27.23
N ALA A 306 4.87 9.65 27.06
CA ALA A 306 3.72 10.55 27.12
C ALA A 306 3.03 10.53 28.53
N ALA A 307 3.53 9.72 29.46
CA ALA A 307 3.01 9.58 30.82
C ALA A 307 3.97 10.14 31.90
N ALA A 308 5.01 10.90 31.50
CA ALA A 308 5.95 11.58 32.40
C ALA A 308 5.80 13.10 32.34
#